data_8c94e5ad05c13d7d69e5118b99373b7c
#
_entry.id   8c94e5ad05c13d7d69e5118b99373b7c
#
_cell.length_a   1.000
_cell.length_b   1.000
_cell.length_c   1.000
_cell.angle_alpha   90.00
_cell.angle_beta   90.00
_cell.angle_gamma   90.00
#
_symmetry.space_group_name_H-M   'P 1'
#
loop_
_entity.id
_entity.type
_entity.pdbx_description
1 polymer ?
#
loop_
_entity_poly.entity_id
_entity_poly.type
_entity_poly.pdbx_seq_one_letter_code
_entity_poly.pdbx_strand_id
1 'polypeptide(L)'
;MFHPKRILFSITAGAILCTLASIRSFARPEHVILISCDGLRPDAVEFLGEKGAPYLYRLIKEGSYTHNARTDANYTVTLPNHTGMITGRGVNGESGHGWVSNSTPKIGELLHRNKKAYLQSAFDVAHDHGLTTALFASKKKFVLYDLSYNERNGGPDTQGEDNGKDKINIYHFDENTDPLIIKFIIAMHSQPFGFSMIHLRDCDSAGHGHGWNIANGTPYMNAVARVDRQIGHLLTLIEVSNRLKGKTAMIVTADHGGRLSTKTHTKADEPKNYTIPFYVWGPGVQAGGDLYKMNPGTRADPGKANPPYDSKSLPPVRNGDAGNLATSLLGLPPIKDSTINGKQDLKVS
;
A
#
# COMPACT_ATOMS: atom_id res chain seq x y z
N MET A 1 75.43 51.25 -18.56
CA MET A 1 75.03 49.89 -19.04
C MET A 1 74.13 49.24 -17.99
N PHE A 2 72.83 49.31 -18.18
CA PHE A 2 71.90 48.72 -17.26
C PHE A 2 71.26 47.51 -17.93
N HIS A 3 71.35 46.33 -17.29
CA HIS A 3 70.71 45.12 -17.75
C HIS A 3 69.35 45.00 -17.09
N PRO A 4 68.23 44.75 -17.80
CA PRO A 4 66.94 44.47 -17.20
C PRO A 4 66.79 42.97 -16.85
N LYS A 5 66.46 42.66 -15.58
CA LYS A 5 66.06 41.34 -15.13
C LYS A 5 64.68 41.04 -15.64
N ARG A 6 64.54 39.98 -16.37
CA ARG A 6 63.19 39.33 -16.72
C ARG A 6 62.66 38.56 -15.54
N ILE A 7 61.51 38.98 -15.08
CA ILE A 7 60.69 38.22 -14.09
C ILE A 7 59.78 37.31 -14.88
N LEU A 8 59.96 35.99 -14.69
CA LEU A 8 59.02 34.94 -15.20
C LEU A 8 57.87 34.75 -14.19
N PHE A 9 56.63 35.05 -14.59
CA PHE A 9 55.46 34.71 -13.85
C PHE A 9 55.02 33.32 -14.29
N SER A 10 55.08 32.35 -13.36
CA SER A 10 54.55 31.02 -13.56
C SER A 10 53.05 31.00 -13.15
N ILE A 11 52.17 30.87 -14.14
CA ILE A 11 50.73 30.73 -13.89
C ILE A 11 50.44 29.26 -13.75
N THR A 12 50.23 28.77 -12.52
CA THR A 12 49.70 27.44 -12.23
C THR A 12 48.20 27.48 -12.41
N ALA A 13 47.70 26.88 -13.50
CA ALA A 13 46.28 26.66 -13.72
C ALA A 13 45.83 25.51 -12.84
N GLY A 14 45.17 25.82 -11.73
CA GLY A 14 44.48 24.84 -10.91
C GLY A 14 43.17 24.38 -11.59
N ALA A 15 43.12 23.16 -12.11
CA ALA A 15 41.91 22.57 -12.63
C ALA A 15 41.00 22.22 -11.44
N ILE A 16 39.93 23.01 -11.24
CA ILE A 16 38.85 22.65 -10.31
C ILE A 16 37.99 21.56 -10.98
N LEU A 17 38.17 20.32 -10.52
CA LEU A 17 37.35 19.20 -10.93
C LEU A 17 35.98 19.30 -10.19
N CYS A 18 35.01 19.98 -10.80
CA CYS A 18 33.62 19.91 -10.34
C CYS A 18 33.05 18.51 -10.61
N THR A 19 33.06 17.66 -9.61
CA THR A 19 32.26 16.43 -9.62
C THR A 19 30.80 16.82 -9.57
N LEU A 20 30.13 16.84 -10.72
CA LEU A 20 28.69 16.89 -10.82
C LEU A 20 28.15 15.57 -10.25
N ALA A 21 27.80 15.57 -8.96
CA ALA A 21 26.96 14.52 -8.40
C ALA A 21 25.64 14.57 -9.17
N SER A 22 25.43 13.63 -10.07
CA SER A 22 24.14 13.44 -10.74
C SER A 22 23.11 13.14 -9.67
N ILE A 23 22.35 14.14 -9.25
CA ILE A 23 21.13 13.94 -8.48
C ILE A 23 20.23 13.14 -9.42
N ARG A 24 20.18 11.82 -9.22
CA ARG A 24 19.17 10.98 -9.86
C ARG A 24 17.83 11.42 -9.31
N SER A 25 17.16 12.33 -10.02
CA SER A 25 15.73 12.54 -9.82
C SER A 25 15.06 11.22 -10.18
N PHE A 26 14.68 10.47 -9.17
CA PHE A 26 13.83 9.30 -9.40
C PHE A 26 12.51 9.82 -9.97
N ALA A 27 12.15 9.31 -11.15
CA ALA A 27 10.88 9.67 -11.77
C ALA A 27 9.74 9.27 -10.83
N ARG A 28 8.86 10.23 -10.54
CA ARG A 28 7.64 9.97 -9.75
C ARG A 28 6.75 8.99 -10.51
N PRO A 29 6.15 7.99 -9.86
CA PRO A 29 5.15 7.15 -10.52
C PRO A 29 3.92 7.96 -10.95
N GLU A 30 3.38 7.62 -12.12
CA GLU A 30 2.10 8.13 -12.63
C GLU A 30 0.93 7.26 -12.15
N HIS A 31 1.22 6.02 -11.73
CA HIS A 31 0.26 5.01 -11.33
C HIS A 31 0.69 4.35 -10.01
N VAL A 32 -0.25 4.16 -9.10
CA VAL A 32 -0.04 3.37 -7.87
C VAL A 32 -1.11 2.29 -7.76
N ILE A 33 -0.66 1.04 -7.59
CA ILE A 33 -1.51 -0.13 -7.36
C ILE A 33 -1.31 -0.56 -5.90
N LEU A 34 -2.34 -0.38 -5.07
CA LEU A 34 -2.40 -0.92 -3.71
C LEU A 34 -3.00 -2.31 -3.75
N ILE A 35 -2.26 -3.33 -3.33
CA ILE A 35 -2.71 -4.72 -3.29
C ILE A 35 -2.83 -5.15 -1.84
N SER A 36 -4.03 -5.53 -1.43
CA SER A 36 -4.28 -6.14 -0.13
C SER A 36 -4.49 -7.64 -0.29
N CYS A 37 -3.56 -8.42 0.27
CA CYS A 37 -3.62 -9.86 0.29
C CYS A 37 -4.23 -10.30 1.61
N ASP A 38 -5.57 -10.44 1.63
CA ASP A 38 -6.37 -10.74 2.82
C ASP A 38 -5.86 -12.00 3.53
N GLY A 39 -5.43 -11.83 4.77
CA GLY A 39 -4.93 -12.92 5.59
C GLY A 39 -3.49 -13.38 5.26
N LEU A 40 -2.68 -12.59 4.55
CA LEU A 40 -1.31 -12.96 4.23
C LEU A 40 -0.38 -12.79 5.44
N ARG A 41 0.27 -13.88 5.84
CA ARG A 41 1.26 -13.91 6.92
C ARG A 41 2.68 -13.76 6.37
N PRO A 42 3.54 -12.91 6.96
CA PRO A 42 4.92 -12.74 6.53
C PRO A 42 5.75 -14.02 6.67
N ASP A 43 5.57 -14.79 7.76
CA ASP A 43 6.30 -16.04 7.97
C ASP A 43 5.94 -17.14 6.95
N ALA A 44 4.77 -17.06 6.30
CA ALA A 44 4.43 -17.94 5.18
C ALA A 44 5.25 -17.58 3.92
N VAL A 45 5.46 -16.30 3.66
CA VAL A 45 6.32 -15.83 2.57
C VAL A 45 7.77 -16.26 2.82
N GLU A 46 8.26 -16.07 4.05
CA GLU A 46 9.61 -16.49 4.46
C GLU A 46 9.80 -18.01 4.31
N PHE A 47 8.81 -18.81 4.72
CA PHE A 47 8.85 -20.27 4.60
C PHE A 47 8.91 -20.74 3.15
N LEU A 48 8.16 -20.12 2.23
CA LEU A 48 8.23 -20.42 0.79
C LEU A 48 9.59 -20.08 0.20
N GLY A 49 10.21 -19.02 0.71
CA GLY A 49 11.45 -18.49 0.18
C GLY A 49 11.31 -18.04 -1.28
N GLU A 50 12.42 -17.65 -1.88
CA GLU A 50 12.44 -17.14 -3.26
C GLU A 50 11.96 -18.17 -4.29
N LYS A 51 12.20 -19.47 -4.06
CA LYS A 51 11.76 -20.53 -4.98
C LYS A 51 10.25 -20.71 -4.99
N GLY A 52 9.59 -20.54 -3.84
CA GLY A 52 8.15 -20.75 -3.69
C GLY A 52 7.30 -19.48 -3.86
N ALA A 53 7.92 -18.31 -3.70
CA ALA A 53 7.26 -17.01 -3.85
C ALA A 53 8.17 -16.01 -4.60
N PRO A 54 8.57 -16.31 -5.87
CA PRO A 54 9.56 -15.53 -6.59
C PRO A 54 9.18 -14.07 -6.81
N TYR A 55 7.90 -13.77 -6.98
CA TYR A 55 7.43 -12.41 -7.25
C TYR A 55 7.34 -11.55 -5.99
N LEU A 56 6.92 -12.10 -4.86
CA LEU A 56 7.02 -11.42 -3.56
C LEU A 56 8.48 -11.17 -3.18
N TYR A 57 9.38 -12.14 -3.42
CA TYR A 57 10.82 -11.93 -3.21
C TYR A 57 11.43 -10.92 -4.18
N ARG A 58 10.88 -10.78 -5.37
CA ARG A 58 11.25 -9.70 -6.28
C ARG A 58 10.89 -8.33 -5.69
N LEU A 59 9.70 -8.17 -5.11
CA LEU A 59 9.32 -6.93 -4.42
C LEU A 59 10.27 -6.62 -3.25
N ILE A 60 10.71 -7.63 -2.50
CA ILE A 60 11.67 -7.49 -1.40
C ILE A 60 13.04 -7.03 -1.91
N LYS A 61 13.53 -7.62 -3.00
CA LYS A 61 14.87 -7.33 -3.53
C LYS A 61 14.96 -6.01 -4.29
N GLU A 62 13.94 -5.71 -5.07
CA GLU A 62 13.89 -4.52 -5.94
C GLU A 62 13.19 -3.33 -5.29
N GLY A 63 12.56 -3.49 -4.13
CA GLY A 63 11.80 -2.49 -3.42
C GLY A 63 12.18 -2.33 -1.95
N SER A 64 11.35 -1.62 -1.20
CA SER A 64 11.48 -1.46 0.25
C SER A 64 10.42 -2.28 0.98
N TYR A 65 10.77 -2.86 2.13
CA TYR A 65 9.87 -3.81 2.78
C TYR A 65 10.01 -3.88 4.30
N THR A 66 9.03 -4.49 4.94
CA THR A 66 9.14 -5.09 6.27
C THR A 66 8.22 -6.31 6.37
N HIS A 67 8.67 -7.34 7.09
CA HIS A 67 7.85 -8.49 7.51
C HIS A 67 7.22 -8.27 8.89
N ASN A 68 7.40 -7.09 9.48
CA ASN A 68 6.95 -6.80 10.83
C ASN A 68 6.03 -5.57 10.90
N ALA A 69 5.22 -5.34 9.86
CA ALA A 69 4.17 -4.33 9.90
C ALA A 69 2.99 -4.78 10.78
N ARG A 70 2.08 -3.87 11.07
CA ARG A 70 0.92 -4.09 11.95
C ARG A 70 -0.39 -3.77 11.27
N THR A 71 -1.43 -4.46 11.70
CA THR A 71 -2.83 -4.11 11.47
C THR A 71 -3.23 -2.87 12.27
N ASP A 72 -4.51 -2.56 12.31
CA ASP A 72 -5.07 -1.69 13.35
C ASP A 72 -4.67 -2.19 14.75
N ALA A 73 -4.58 -1.27 15.71
CA ALA A 73 -4.17 -1.59 17.07
C ALA A 73 -5.16 -2.52 17.81
N ASN A 74 -6.45 -2.47 17.44
CA ASN A 74 -7.52 -3.15 18.15
C ASN A 74 -8.32 -4.13 17.28
N TYR A 75 -8.08 -4.14 15.97
CA TYR A 75 -8.86 -4.93 15.02
C TYR A 75 -7.97 -5.70 14.04
N THR A 76 -8.27 -6.99 13.93
CA THR A 76 -7.63 -7.90 12.97
C THR A 76 -8.68 -8.51 12.04
N VAL A 77 -9.58 -7.66 11.51
CA VAL A 77 -10.69 -8.07 10.65
C VAL A 77 -10.76 -7.20 9.40
N THR A 78 -11.33 -7.75 8.32
CA THR A 78 -11.20 -7.24 6.96
C THR A 78 -11.64 -5.78 6.79
N LEU A 79 -12.94 -5.46 6.92
CA LEU A 79 -13.41 -4.10 6.58
C LEU A 79 -12.84 -2.99 7.47
N PRO A 80 -12.70 -3.14 8.81
CA PRO A 80 -12.03 -2.15 9.63
C PRO A 80 -10.62 -1.82 9.15
N ASN A 81 -9.79 -2.81 8.86
CA ASN A 81 -8.42 -2.59 8.37
C ASN A 81 -8.37 -1.98 6.98
N HIS A 82 -9.23 -2.42 6.05
CA HIS A 82 -9.29 -1.83 4.72
C HIS A 82 -9.80 -0.39 4.73
N THR A 83 -10.75 -0.08 5.63
CA THR A 83 -11.15 1.31 5.86
C THR A 83 -9.97 2.16 6.35
N GLY A 84 -9.17 1.62 7.27
CA GLY A 84 -7.93 2.26 7.71
C GLY A 84 -6.93 2.46 6.57
N MET A 85 -6.75 1.46 5.68
CA MET A 85 -5.85 1.55 4.52
C MET A 85 -6.21 2.73 3.60
N ILE A 86 -7.50 2.91 3.28
CA ILE A 86 -7.93 3.93 2.33
C ILE A 86 -8.12 5.31 2.95
N THR A 87 -8.33 5.40 4.28
CA THR A 87 -8.58 6.68 4.96
C THR A 87 -7.39 7.21 5.77
N GLY A 88 -6.35 6.38 5.98
CA GLY A 88 -5.22 6.74 6.85
C GLY A 88 -5.62 6.99 8.31
N ARG A 89 -6.66 6.30 8.81
CA ARG A 89 -7.19 6.44 10.17
C ARG A 89 -7.24 5.10 10.89
N GLY A 90 -6.99 5.10 12.18
CA GLY A 90 -7.34 3.94 13.02
C GLY A 90 -8.84 3.77 13.16
N VAL A 91 -9.27 2.63 13.69
CA VAL A 91 -10.71 2.34 13.86
C VAL A 91 -11.34 3.20 14.95
N ASN A 92 -10.73 3.23 16.13
CA ASN A 92 -11.28 3.81 17.35
C ASN A 92 -10.89 5.30 17.54
N GLY A 93 -11.58 5.95 18.47
CA GLY A 93 -11.31 7.32 18.89
C GLY A 93 -12.01 8.37 18.01
N GLU A 94 -11.90 9.62 18.43
CA GLU A 94 -12.51 10.76 17.74
C GLU A 94 -11.94 10.94 16.33
N SER A 95 -10.64 10.80 16.17
CA SER A 95 -9.95 10.85 14.88
C SER A 95 -10.09 9.57 14.04
N GLY A 96 -10.59 8.48 14.64
CA GLY A 96 -10.77 7.20 13.97
C GLY A 96 -11.90 7.21 12.93
N HIS A 97 -11.90 6.24 12.02
CA HIS A 97 -12.97 6.12 11.03
C HIS A 97 -14.27 5.52 11.61
N GLY A 98 -14.23 4.83 12.76
CA GLY A 98 -15.38 4.32 13.49
C GLY A 98 -16.08 3.11 12.86
N TRP A 99 -15.62 2.58 11.74
CA TRP A 99 -16.24 1.40 11.11
C TRP A 99 -15.72 0.11 11.74
N VAL A 100 -16.59 -0.62 12.45
CA VAL A 100 -16.25 -1.85 13.18
C VAL A 100 -16.88 -3.10 12.58
N SER A 101 -17.89 -2.94 11.72
CA SER A 101 -18.59 -4.09 11.09
C SER A 101 -17.70 -4.78 10.07
N ASN A 102 -17.76 -6.10 10.03
CA ASN A 102 -17.07 -6.92 9.01
C ASN A 102 -18.05 -7.64 8.06
N SER A 103 -19.34 -7.30 8.13
CA SER A 103 -20.39 -7.85 7.29
C SER A 103 -20.57 -7.04 6.01
N THR A 104 -21.18 -7.63 4.98
CA THR A 104 -21.68 -6.87 3.83
C THR A 104 -22.63 -5.78 4.32
N PRO A 105 -22.46 -4.51 3.87
CA PRO A 105 -23.28 -3.41 4.36
C PRO A 105 -24.76 -3.64 4.02
N LYS A 106 -25.64 -3.29 4.97
CA LYS A 106 -27.07 -3.23 4.74
C LYS A 106 -27.44 -1.98 3.95
N ILE A 107 -28.67 -1.93 3.45
CA ILE A 107 -29.18 -0.76 2.74
C ILE A 107 -29.04 0.48 3.63
N GLY A 108 -28.39 1.50 3.12
CA GLY A 108 -28.18 2.77 3.82
C GLY A 108 -26.98 2.81 4.78
N GLU A 109 -26.27 1.69 5.01
CA GLU A 109 -25.00 1.71 5.74
C GLU A 109 -23.88 2.25 4.84
N LEU A 110 -23.25 3.33 5.29
CA LEU A 110 -22.15 4.02 4.62
C LEU A 110 -21.10 4.44 5.64
N LEU A 111 -19.85 4.57 5.23
CA LEU A 111 -18.78 5.04 6.10
C LEU A 111 -19.11 6.41 6.71
N HIS A 112 -19.57 7.36 5.89
CA HIS A 112 -19.86 8.73 6.29
C HIS A 112 -21.03 8.82 7.27
N ARG A 113 -22.08 8.01 7.10
CA ARG A 113 -23.21 7.94 8.03
C ARG A 113 -22.79 7.37 9.37
N ASN A 114 -21.99 6.32 9.36
CA ASN A 114 -21.46 5.72 10.57
C ASN A 114 -20.57 6.71 11.34
N LYS A 115 -19.69 7.42 10.65
CA LYS A 115 -18.81 8.44 11.23
C LYS A 115 -19.54 9.72 11.61
N LYS A 116 -20.73 9.99 11.05
CA LYS A 116 -21.47 11.27 11.12
C LYS A 116 -20.67 12.45 10.54
N ALA A 117 -19.71 12.19 9.68
CA ALA A 117 -18.90 13.16 8.97
C ALA A 117 -18.34 12.52 7.70
N TYR A 118 -18.03 13.32 6.70
CA TYR A 118 -17.39 12.82 5.50
C TYR A 118 -15.99 12.30 5.84
N LEU A 119 -15.68 11.09 5.39
CA LEU A 119 -14.37 10.47 5.50
C LEU A 119 -13.71 10.52 4.12
N GLN A 120 -12.76 11.40 3.92
CA GLN A 120 -11.97 11.43 2.71
C GLN A 120 -11.08 10.17 2.64
N SER A 121 -10.87 9.66 1.46
CA SER A 121 -10.04 8.49 1.16
C SER A 121 -8.93 8.81 0.15
N ALA A 122 -8.03 7.87 -0.06
CA ALA A 122 -7.03 7.96 -1.12
C ALA A 122 -7.68 8.03 -2.53
N PHE A 123 -8.88 7.45 -2.70
CA PHE A 123 -9.65 7.58 -3.94
C PHE A 123 -10.10 9.02 -4.17
N ASP A 124 -10.61 9.71 -3.14
CA ASP A 124 -10.96 11.13 -3.23
C ASP A 124 -9.76 11.97 -3.65
N VAL A 125 -8.64 11.79 -2.93
CA VAL A 125 -7.44 12.58 -3.21
C VAL A 125 -6.95 12.38 -4.64
N ALA A 126 -6.93 11.14 -5.13
CA ALA A 126 -6.51 10.86 -6.50
C ALA A 126 -7.52 11.42 -7.53
N HIS A 127 -8.81 11.16 -7.33
CA HIS A 127 -9.87 11.60 -8.24
C HIS A 127 -9.94 13.13 -8.33
N ASP A 128 -9.97 13.83 -7.18
CA ASP A 128 -10.05 15.29 -7.13
C ASP A 128 -8.80 16.00 -7.73
N HIS A 129 -7.72 15.24 -7.99
CA HIS A 129 -6.56 15.72 -8.74
C HIS A 129 -6.53 15.21 -10.19
N GLY A 130 -7.69 14.82 -10.73
CA GLY A 130 -7.87 14.45 -12.14
C GLY A 130 -7.38 13.06 -12.50
N LEU A 131 -7.09 12.19 -11.53
CA LEU A 131 -6.65 10.82 -11.79
C LEU A 131 -7.84 9.85 -11.85
N THR A 132 -7.83 8.93 -12.78
CA THR A 132 -8.79 7.83 -12.82
C THR A 132 -8.49 6.83 -11.69
N THR A 133 -9.53 6.35 -11.03
CA THR A 133 -9.44 5.45 -9.88
C THR A 133 -10.15 4.13 -10.10
N ALA A 134 -9.72 3.08 -9.40
CA ALA A 134 -10.38 1.77 -9.52
C ALA A 134 -10.27 0.93 -8.25
N LEU A 135 -11.32 0.17 -7.96
CA LEU A 135 -11.36 -0.83 -6.88
C LEU A 135 -11.80 -2.18 -7.45
N PHE A 136 -10.90 -3.16 -7.38
CA PHE A 136 -11.17 -4.55 -7.76
C PHE A 136 -11.14 -5.43 -6.50
N ALA A 137 -12.25 -6.03 -6.13
CA ALA A 137 -12.36 -6.73 -4.86
C ALA A 137 -12.92 -8.14 -5.00
N SER A 138 -12.37 -9.09 -4.25
CA SER A 138 -12.81 -10.48 -4.24
C SER A 138 -13.72 -10.85 -3.07
N LYS A 139 -14.17 -9.89 -2.28
CA LYS A 139 -15.24 -10.07 -1.28
C LYS A 139 -16.36 -9.06 -1.51
N LYS A 140 -17.62 -9.54 -1.58
CA LYS A 140 -18.82 -8.71 -1.83
C LYS A 140 -18.96 -7.53 -0.88
N LYS A 141 -18.50 -7.66 0.36
CA LYS A 141 -18.58 -6.60 1.38
C LYS A 141 -17.85 -5.30 1.01
N PHE A 142 -16.92 -5.32 0.06
CA PHE A 142 -16.22 -4.13 -0.45
C PHE A 142 -17.14 -3.16 -1.22
N VAL A 143 -18.36 -3.56 -1.55
CA VAL A 143 -19.40 -2.65 -2.03
C VAL A 143 -19.63 -1.48 -1.07
N LEU A 144 -19.23 -1.59 0.21
CA LEU A 144 -19.24 -0.51 1.18
C LEU A 144 -18.50 0.73 0.66
N TYR A 145 -17.36 0.55 0.00
CA TYR A 145 -16.54 1.65 -0.50
C TYR A 145 -17.18 2.28 -1.73
N ASP A 146 -17.60 1.47 -2.69
CA ASP A 146 -18.34 1.94 -3.86
C ASP A 146 -19.59 2.74 -3.46
N LEU A 147 -20.39 2.22 -2.52
CA LEU A 147 -21.56 2.93 -2.01
C LEU A 147 -21.21 4.22 -1.25
N SER A 148 -20.09 4.27 -0.55
CA SER A 148 -19.69 5.45 0.23
C SER A 148 -19.10 6.57 -0.63
N TYR A 149 -18.48 6.22 -1.77
CA TYR A 149 -17.71 7.14 -2.59
C TYR A 149 -18.28 7.32 -4.02
N ASN A 150 -19.50 6.87 -4.30
CA ASN A 150 -20.16 7.02 -5.59
C ASN A 150 -20.74 8.44 -5.79
N GLU A 151 -21.27 8.73 -6.96
CA GLU A 151 -21.85 10.01 -7.35
C GLU A 151 -22.87 10.57 -6.33
N ARG A 152 -23.61 9.69 -5.64
CA ARG A 152 -24.63 10.10 -4.67
C ARG A 152 -24.03 10.49 -3.32
N ASN A 153 -22.98 9.81 -2.87
CA ASN A 153 -22.48 9.86 -1.50
C ASN A 153 -21.06 10.40 -1.38
N GLY A 154 -20.33 10.51 -2.49
CA GLY A 154 -18.99 11.08 -2.54
C GLY A 154 -18.99 12.58 -2.24
N GLY A 155 -17.83 13.08 -1.81
CA GLY A 155 -17.63 14.49 -1.51
C GLY A 155 -17.61 15.37 -2.76
N PRO A 156 -17.87 16.67 -2.62
CA PRO A 156 -17.67 17.60 -3.71
C PRO A 156 -16.20 17.67 -4.11
N ASP A 157 -15.94 17.74 -5.39
CA ASP A 157 -14.63 18.06 -5.91
C ASP A 157 -14.38 19.56 -5.82
N THR A 158 -13.31 19.94 -5.15
CA THR A 158 -12.93 21.34 -4.94
C THR A 158 -11.51 21.63 -5.43
N GLN A 159 -10.89 20.67 -6.15
CA GLN A 159 -9.52 20.75 -6.65
C GLN A 159 -9.50 20.74 -8.18
N GLY A 160 -8.96 21.79 -8.79
CA GLY A 160 -8.86 21.86 -10.24
C GLY A 160 -10.22 21.96 -10.95
N GLU A 161 -10.37 21.16 -11.99
CA GLU A 161 -11.66 21.01 -12.70
C GLU A 161 -12.54 20.01 -11.93
N ASP A 162 -13.80 20.38 -11.65
CA ASP A 162 -14.77 19.49 -11.02
C ASP A 162 -15.08 18.30 -11.96
N ASN A 163 -14.58 17.13 -11.60
CA ASN A 163 -14.79 15.88 -12.32
C ASN A 163 -15.83 14.96 -11.66
N GLY A 164 -16.62 15.50 -10.73
CA GLY A 164 -17.77 14.85 -10.10
C GLY A 164 -17.46 14.21 -8.74
N LYS A 165 -18.48 13.53 -8.21
CA LYS A 165 -18.45 12.93 -6.87
C LYS A 165 -18.16 11.44 -6.87
N ASP A 166 -18.14 10.79 -8.02
CA ASP A 166 -17.85 9.36 -8.13
C ASP A 166 -16.35 9.11 -7.99
N LYS A 167 -15.89 8.98 -6.73
CA LYS A 167 -14.46 8.89 -6.41
C LYS A 167 -13.85 7.53 -6.73
N ILE A 168 -14.66 6.54 -7.10
CA ILE A 168 -14.22 5.22 -7.57
C ILE A 168 -14.81 4.98 -8.95
N ASN A 169 -14.11 5.46 -10.00
CA ASN A 169 -14.60 5.40 -11.37
C ASN A 169 -14.90 3.98 -11.87
N ILE A 170 -14.18 2.97 -11.37
CA ILE A 170 -14.44 1.57 -11.66
C ILE A 170 -14.46 0.76 -10.37
N TYR A 171 -15.62 0.19 -10.04
CA TYR A 171 -15.75 -0.85 -9.03
C TYR A 171 -16.03 -2.19 -9.71
N HIS A 172 -15.23 -3.20 -9.42
CA HIS A 172 -15.46 -4.55 -9.92
C HIS A 172 -15.33 -5.58 -8.79
N PHE A 173 -16.35 -6.43 -8.66
CA PHE A 173 -16.38 -7.57 -7.75
C PHE A 173 -16.35 -8.87 -8.54
N ASP A 174 -15.41 -9.75 -8.19
CA ASP A 174 -15.39 -11.13 -8.63
C ASP A 174 -14.83 -12.01 -7.51
N GLU A 175 -15.58 -12.98 -7.05
CA GLU A 175 -15.17 -13.87 -5.94
C GLU A 175 -13.93 -14.69 -6.29
N ASN A 176 -13.76 -15.00 -7.58
CA ASN A 176 -12.59 -15.70 -8.10
C ASN A 176 -11.48 -14.68 -8.46
N THR A 177 -10.35 -14.82 -7.80
CA THR A 177 -9.25 -13.87 -7.91
C THR A 177 -8.50 -13.95 -9.24
N ASP A 178 -8.45 -15.10 -9.92
CA ASP A 178 -7.81 -15.19 -11.23
C ASP A 178 -8.60 -14.41 -12.32
N PRO A 179 -9.93 -14.56 -12.48
CA PRO A 179 -10.72 -13.68 -13.33
C PRO A 179 -10.66 -12.21 -12.91
N LEU A 180 -10.66 -11.93 -11.59
CA LEU A 180 -10.53 -10.55 -11.08
C LEU A 180 -9.25 -9.89 -11.57
N ILE A 181 -8.11 -10.57 -11.46
CA ILE A 181 -6.79 -10.09 -11.92
C ILE A 181 -6.78 -9.92 -13.45
N ILE A 182 -7.33 -10.86 -14.20
CA ILE A 182 -7.42 -10.74 -15.66
C ILE A 182 -8.22 -9.49 -16.07
N LYS A 183 -9.37 -9.26 -15.44
CA LYS A 183 -10.18 -8.07 -15.70
C LYS A 183 -9.46 -6.77 -15.34
N PHE A 184 -8.75 -6.77 -14.19
CA PHE A 184 -7.90 -5.63 -13.81
C PHE A 184 -6.82 -5.37 -14.87
N ILE A 185 -6.11 -6.40 -15.31
CA ILE A 185 -5.06 -6.31 -16.34
C ILE A 185 -5.61 -5.70 -17.64
N ILE A 186 -6.77 -6.18 -18.11
CA ILE A 186 -7.41 -5.67 -19.31
C ILE A 186 -7.79 -4.20 -19.15
N ALA A 187 -8.41 -3.84 -18.02
CA ALA A 187 -8.83 -2.47 -17.75
C ALA A 187 -7.62 -1.52 -17.62
N MET A 188 -6.62 -1.90 -16.83
CA MET A 188 -5.38 -1.13 -16.62
C MET A 188 -4.55 -0.97 -17.90
N HIS A 189 -4.55 -1.98 -18.78
CA HIS A 189 -3.89 -1.89 -20.08
C HIS A 189 -4.63 -0.93 -21.02
N SER A 190 -5.95 -1.00 -21.03
CA SER A 190 -6.80 -0.15 -21.90
C SER A 190 -6.78 1.31 -21.45
N GLN A 191 -6.98 1.56 -20.16
CA GLN A 191 -6.99 2.89 -19.56
C GLN A 191 -6.28 2.82 -18.20
N PRO A 192 -5.00 3.19 -18.14
CA PRO A 192 -4.26 3.16 -16.87
C PRO A 192 -4.89 4.04 -15.80
N PHE A 193 -5.07 3.46 -14.61
CA PHE A 193 -5.55 4.18 -13.43
C PHE A 193 -4.39 4.91 -12.76
N GLY A 194 -4.63 6.14 -12.28
CA GLY A 194 -3.68 6.84 -11.42
C GLY A 194 -3.57 6.18 -10.05
N PHE A 195 -4.72 5.86 -9.43
CA PHE A 195 -4.78 5.09 -8.20
C PHE A 195 -5.73 3.90 -8.33
N SER A 196 -5.28 2.73 -7.95
CA SER A 196 -6.13 1.54 -7.90
C SER A 196 -5.86 0.69 -6.66
N MET A 197 -6.91 0.00 -6.20
CA MET A 197 -6.81 -0.99 -5.12
C MET A 197 -7.32 -2.34 -5.60
N ILE A 198 -6.55 -3.38 -5.33
CA ILE A 198 -6.89 -4.78 -5.57
C ILE A 198 -6.96 -5.52 -4.25
N HIS A 199 -8.03 -6.25 -4.01
CA HIS A 199 -8.20 -7.10 -2.85
C HIS A 199 -8.24 -8.57 -3.26
N LEU A 200 -7.34 -9.39 -2.70
CA LEU A 200 -7.19 -10.83 -2.95
C LEU A 200 -7.54 -11.63 -1.71
N ARG A 201 -8.61 -12.45 -1.77
CA ARG A 201 -9.16 -13.19 -0.61
C ARG A 201 -8.49 -14.55 -0.34
N ASP A 202 -7.61 -15.00 -1.21
CA ASP A 202 -7.17 -16.41 -1.26
C ASP A 202 -6.62 -16.94 0.06
N CYS A 203 -5.71 -16.21 0.71
CA CYS A 203 -5.08 -16.66 1.96
C CYS A 203 -6.09 -16.75 3.10
N ASP A 204 -6.98 -15.75 3.23
CA ASP A 204 -8.02 -15.72 4.24
C ASP A 204 -9.04 -16.85 4.02
N SER A 205 -9.47 -17.06 2.79
CA SER A 205 -10.39 -18.14 2.44
C SER A 205 -9.81 -19.52 2.76
N ALA A 206 -8.54 -19.73 2.46
CA ALA A 206 -7.84 -20.97 2.82
C ALA A 206 -7.69 -21.12 4.34
N GLY A 207 -7.37 -20.03 5.04
CA GLY A 207 -7.24 -19.98 6.49
C GLY A 207 -8.54 -20.34 7.20
N HIS A 208 -9.65 -19.74 6.81
CA HIS A 208 -10.98 -20.07 7.34
C HIS A 208 -11.43 -21.50 7.01
N GLY A 209 -11.16 -21.96 5.80
CA GLY A 209 -11.54 -23.31 5.37
C GLY A 209 -10.71 -24.42 6.03
N HIS A 210 -9.38 -24.23 6.11
CA HIS A 210 -8.43 -25.30 6.39
C HIS A 210 -7.44 -24.98 7.52
N GLY A 211 -7.49 -23.78 8.11
CA GLY A 211 -6.51 -23.30 9.09
C GLY A 211 -5.27 -22.70 8.43
N TRP A 212 -4.47 -21.98 9.21
CA TRP A 212 -3.35 -21.15 8.81
C TRP A 212 -2.00 -21.90 8.87
N ASN A 213 -1.99 -23.17 8.45
CA ASN A 213 -0.80 -24.01 8.54
C ASN A 213 0.21 -23.67 7.43
N ILE A 214 1.45 -23.35 7.82
CA ILE A 214 2.54 -22.98 6.91
C ILE A 214 3.42 -24.17 6.48
N ALA A 215 2.98 -25.43 6.70
CA ALA A 215 3.69 -26.59 6.17
C ALA A 215 3.51 -26.71 4.65
N ASN A 216 4.46 -27.34 3.98
CA ASN A 216 4.42 -27.57 2.53
C ASN A 216 3.15 -28.30 2.10
N GLY A 217 2.56 -27.84 0.98
CA GLY A 217 1.40 -28.48 0.36
C GLY A 217 0.07 -28.23 1.08
N THR A 218 0.06 -27.45 2.16
CA THR A 218 -1.20 -27.09 2.83
C THR A 218 -2.04 -26.14 1.95
N PRO A 219 -3.37 -26.14 2.09
CA PRO A 219 -4.23 -25.23 1.34
C PRO A 219 -3.87 -23.76 1.54
N TYR A 220 -3.44 -23.36 2.74
CA TYR A 220 -3.00 -22.01 3.02
C TYR A 220 -1.73 -21.64 2.24
N MET A 221 -0.72 -22.52 2.24
CA MET A 221 0.52 -22.27 1.48
C MET A 221 0.30 -22.27 -0.02
N ASN A 222 -0.62 -23.10 -0.53
CA ASN A 222 -1.02 -23.06 -1.94
C ASN A 222 -1.72 -21.73 -2.30
N ALA A 223 -2.50 -21.16 -1.36
CA ALA A 223 -3.12 -19.85 -1.53
C ALA A 223 -2.07 -18.73 -1.55
N VAL A 224 -1.06 -18.77 -0.67
CA VAL A 224 0.06 -17.81 -0.68
C VAL A 224 0.82 -17.89 -2.01
N ALA A 225 1.14 -19.08 -2.50
CA ALA A 225 1.78 -19.27 -3.80
C ALA A 225 0.90 -18.80 -4.97
N ARG A 226 -0.44 -18.88 -4.85
CA ARG A 226 -1.37 -18.31 -5.84
C ARG A 226 -1.29 -16.78 -5.86
N VAL A 227 -1.35 -16.15 -4.69
CA VAL A 227 -1.20 -14.69 -4.57
C VAL A 227 0.13 -14.22 -5.15
N ASP A 228 1.21 -14.94 -4.90
CA ASP A 228 2.52 -14.65 -5.52
C ASP A 228 2.44 -14.64 -7.06
N ARG A 229 1.83 -15.65 -7.68
CA ARG A 229 1.64 -15.69 -9.15
C ARG A 229 0.78 -14.54 -9.67
N GLN A 230 -0.28 -14.16 -8.93
CA GLN A 230 -1.15 -13.04 -9.30
C GLN A 230 -0.37 -11.71 -9.28
N ILE A 231 0.51 -11.50 -8.30
CA ILE A 231 1.46 -10.38 -8.28
C ILE A 231 2.40 -10.46 -9.49
N GLY A 232 2.87 -11.65 -9.85
CA GLY A 232 3.68 -11.88 -11.04
C GLY A 232 3.00 -11.45 -12.34
N HIS A 233 1.70 -11.71 -12.49
CA HIS A 233 0.93 -11.24 -13.66
C HIS A 233 0.86 -9.71 -13.72
N LEU A 234 0.73 -9.04 -12.57
CA LEU A 234 0.74 -7.56 -12.51
C LEU A 234 2.11 -6.99 -12.83
N LEU A 235 3.19 -7.58 -12.31
CA LEU A 235 4.55 -7.18 -12.67
C LEU A 235 4.81 -7.34 -14.17
N THR A 236 4.35 -8.46 -14.75
CA THR A 236 4.46 -8.69 -16.20
C THR A 236 3.70 -7.61 -16.98
N LEU A 237 2.45 -7.29 -16.60
CA LEU A 237 1.70 -6.20 -17.23
C LEU A 237 2.49 -4.89 -17.23
N ILE A 238 3.05 -4.53 -16.07
CA ILE A 238 3.81 -3.27 -15.92
C ILE A 238 5.04 -3.28 -16.84
N GLU A 239 5.74 -4.39 -16.95
CA GLU A 239 6.97 -4.49 -17.73
C GLU A 239 6.77 -4.48 -19.24
N VAL A 240 5.68 -5.10 -19.72
CA VAL A 240 5.41 -5.18 -21.15
C VAL A 240 4.66 -3.97 -21.71
N SER A 241 4.02 -3.18 -20.86
CA SER A 241 3.25 -2.01 -21.29
C SER A 241 4.12 -0.74 -21.30
N ASN A 242 4.30 -0.13 -22.46
CA ASN A 242 5.00 1.16 -22.60
C ASN A 242 4.34 2.29 -21.81
N ARG A 243 3.05 2.18 -21.48
CA ARG A 243 2.31 3.17 -20.71
C ARG A 243 2.57 3.03 -19.19
N LEU A 244 2.99 1.84 -18.72
CA LEU A 244 3.12 1.50 -17.31
C LEU A 244 4.58 1.33 -16.87
N LYS A 245 5.44 0.88 -17.76
CA LYS A 245 6.84 0.59 -17.49
C LYS A 245 7.59 1.82 -17.00
N GLY A 246 8.23 1.72 -15.81
CA GLY A 246 8.95 2.81 -15.18
C GLY A 246 8.06 3.94 -14.65
N LYS A 247 6.73 3.75 -14.66
CA LYS A 247 5.73 4.74 -14.24
C LYS A 247 4.76 4.22 -13.17
N THR A 248 4.84 2.94 -12.84
CA THR A 248 3.92 2.31 -11.90
C THR A 248 4.65 1.87 -10.65
N ALA A 249 4.14 2.27 -9.48
CA ALA A 249 4.53 1.73 -8.20
C ALA A 249 3.47 0.77 -7.65
N MET A 250 3.89 -0.20 -6.86
CA MET A 250 3.02 -1.13 -6.15
C MET A 250 3.25 -1.04 -4.65
N ILE A 251 2.17 -1.05 -3.87
CA ILE A 251 2.17 -1.24 -2.43
C ILE A 251 1.44 -2.56 -2.17
N VAL A 252 2.10 -3.53 -1.54
CA VAL A 252 1.50 -4.83 -1.23
C VAL A 252 1.53 -5.05 0.28
N THR A 253 0.37 -5.29 0.87
CA THR A 253 0.23 -5.54 2.30
C THR A 253 -0.92 -6.52 2.58
N ALA A 254 -1.23 -6.73 3.85
CA ALA A 254 -2.37 -7.51 4.29
C ALA A 254 -3.22 -6.72 5.30
N ASP A 255 -4.45 -7.12 5.45
CA ASP A 255 -5.37 -6.57 6.46
C ASP A 255 -5.23 -7.26 7.83
N HIS A 256 -4.84 -8.53 7.85
CA HIS A 256 -4.50 -9.33 9.03
C HIS A 256 -3.72 -10.58 8.62
N GLY A 257 -3.22 -11.30 9.61
CA GLY A 257 -2.69 -12.65 9.44
C GLY A 257 -3.70 -13.70 9.89
N GLY A 258 -3.22 -14.76 10.57
CA GLY A 258 -4.06 -15.80 11.13
C GLY A 258 -3.28 -16.80 11.97
N ARG A 259 -3.87 -17.26 13.07
CA ARG A 259 -3.24 -18.18 14.00
C ARG A 259 -3.34 -19.64 13.55
N LEU A 260 -2.24 -20.37 13.62
CA LEU A 260 -2.08 -21.75 13.18
C LEU A 260 -3.18 -22.70 13.69
N SER A 261 -3.51 -22.64 14.98
CA SER A 261 -4.41 -23.59 15.64
C SER A 261 -5.89 -23.22 15.58
N THR A 262 -6.25 -22.22 14.77
CA THR A 262 -7.63 -21.72 14.66
C THR A 262 -8.01 -21.53 13.18
N LYS A 263 -9.33 -21.39 12.93
CA LYS A 263 -9.87 -20.96 11.64
C LYS A 263 -10.38 -19.52 11.71
N THR A 264 -9.90 -18.74 12.68
CA THR A 264 -10.29 -17.35 12.89
C THR A 264 -9.08 -16.48 13.20
N HIS A 265 -9.20 -15.20 12.92
CA HIS A 265 -8.17 -14.17 13.10
C HIS A 265 -8.63 -12.98 13.94
N THR A 266 -9.81 -13.08 14.60
CA THR A 266 -10.50 -11.94 15.25
C THR A 266 -9.87 -11.52 16.58
N LYS A 267 -8.94 -12.33 17.12
CA LYS A 267 -8.26 -12.03 18.39
C LYS A 267 -7.14 -10.99 18.15
N ALA A 268 -7.41 -9.73 18.47
CA ALA A 268 -6.53 -8.60 18.14
C ALA A 268 -5.22 -8.55 18.95
N ASP A 269 -5.13 -9.29 20.04
CA ASP A 269 -3.92 -9.44 20.88
C ASP A 269 -3.03 -10.63 20.47
N GLU A 270 -3.42 -11.39 19.43
CA GLU A 270 -2.66 -12.51 18.92
C GLU A 270 -1.62 -12.06 17.87
N PRO A 271 -0.31 -12.26 18.12
CA PRO A 271 0.75 -11.79 17.22
C PRO A 271 0.61 -12.27 15.78
N LYS A 272 0.16 -13.51 15.56
CA LYS A 272 -0.03 -14.06 14.21
C LYS A 272 -1.22 -13.45 13.46
N ASN A 273 -2.13 -12.78 14.17
CA ASN A 273 -3.25 -12.08 13.56
C ASN A 273 -2.88 -10.64 13.17
N TYR A 274 -2.09 -9.93 14.00
CA TYR A 274 -1.76 -8.53 13.75
C TYR A 274 -0.42 -8.28 13.03
N THR A 275 0.44 -9.28 12.90
CA THR A 275 1.71 -9.14 12.17
C THR A 275 1.49 -9.44 10.70
N ILE A 276 1.83 -8.48 9.86
CA ILE A 276 1.59 -8.52 8.41
C ILE A 276 2.83 -8.05 7.64
N PRO A 277 2.97 -8.43 6.36
CA PRO A 277 4.00 -7.88 5.50
C PRO A 277 3.61 -6.50 4.95
N PHE A 278 4.62 -5.71 4.57
CA PHE A 278 4.42 -4.46 3.84
C PHE A 278 5.56 -4.30 2.84
N TYR A 279 5.23 -4.26 1.56
CA TYR A 279 6.17 -4.13 0.46
C TYR A 279 5.83 -2.92 -0.40
N VAL A 280 6.86 -2.20 -0.86
CA VAL A 280 6.72 -1.09 -1.80
C VAL A 280 7.72 -1.29 -2.92
N TRP A 281 7.28 -1.22 -4.17
CA TRP A 281 8.10 -1.45 -5.34
C TRP A 281 7.78 -0.45 -6.45
N GLY A 282 8.76 -0.06 -7.25
CA GLY A 282 8.57 0.77 -8.43
C GLY A 282 9.53 1.98 -8.49
N PRO A 283 9.28 2.93 -9.39
CA PRO A 283 10.12 4.12 -9.52
C PRO A 283 10.11 4.93 -8.22
N GLY A 284 11.29 5.44 -7.83
CA GLY A 284 11.45 6.21 -6.60
C GLY A 284 11.48 5.38 -5.32
N VAL A 285 11.57 4.05 -5.41
CA VAL A 285 11.67 3.16 -4.25
C VAL A 285 13.08 2.59 -4.15
N GLN A 286 13.64 2.56 -2.94
CA GLN A 286 14.98 2.01 -2.69
C GLN A 286 14.94 0.48 -2.77
N ALA A 287 15.80 -0.10 -3.60
CA ALA A 287 15.96 -1.55 -3.71
C ALA A 287 16.56 -2.14 -2.43
N GLY A 288 15.97 -3.23 -1.93
CA GLY A 288 16.39 -3.92 -0.70
C GLY A 288 16.26 -3.07 0.57
N GLY A 289 15.45 -2.01 0.56
CA GLY A 289 15.25 -1.10 1.68
C GLY A 289 14.46 -1.74 2.82
N ASP A 290 15.00 -1.68 4.03
CA ASP A 290 14.27 -2.04 5.26
C ASP A 290 13.52 -0.79 5.76
N LEU A 291 12.19 -0.86 5.80
CA LEU A 291 11.34 0.29 6.12
C LEU A 291 11.62 0.88 7.51
N TYR A 292 12.01 0.08 8.50
CA TYR A 292 12.35 0.61 9.82
C TYR A 292 13.73 1.28 9.83
N LYS A 293 14.73 0.69 9.16
CA LYS A 293 16.06 1.29 9.06
C LYS A 293 16.07 2.58 8.26
N MET A 294 15.19 2.69 7.26
CA MET A 294 15.04 3.90 6.45
C MET A 294 14.29 5.02 7.18
N ASN A 295 13.53 4.70 8.22
CA ASN A 295 12.64 5.61 8.91
C ASN A 295 12.90 5.72 10.43
N PRO A 296 14.17 5.83 10.91
CA PRO A 296 14.48 5.72 12.34
C PRO A 296 13.91 6.88 13.19
N GLY A 297 13.52 7.98 12.55
CA GLY A 297 12.92 9.14 13.22
C GLY A 297 11.39 9.19 13.18
N THR A 298 10.73 8.30 12.41
CA THR A 298 9.27 8.34 12.21
C THR A 298 8.59 6.98 12.42
N ARG A 299 9.34 5.89 12.35
CA ARG A 299 8.83 4.52 12.60
C ARG A 299 9.80 3.76 13.50
N ALA A 300 9.23 2.92 14.37
CA ALA A 300 10.00 1.99 15.20
C ALA A 300 9.52 0.56 14.98
N ASP A 301 10.47 -0.37 14.87
CA ASP A 301 10.14 -1.80 14.86
C ASP A 301 9.48 -2.18 16.20
N PRO A 302 8.23 -2.64 16.20
CA PRO A 302 7.50 -2.93 17.43
C PRO A 302 7.91 -4.26 18.09
N GLY A 303 8.87 -4.98 17.53
CA GLY A 303 9.21 -6.33 17.97
C GLY A 303 8.00 -7.27 17.90
N LYS A 304 7.53 -7.74 19.06
CA LYS A 304 6.34 -8.59 19.18
C LYS A 304 5.08 -7.83 19.60
N ALA A 305 5.17 -6.54 19.88
CA ALA A 305 4.03 -5.76 20.35
C ALA A 305 3.14 -5.26 19.18
N ASN A 306 1.89 -4.96 19.48
CA ASN A 306 1.02 -4.12 18.64
C ASN A 306 0.67 -2.86 19.44
N PRO A 307 1.51 -1.81 19.41
CA PRO A 307 1.32 -0.63 20.26
C PRO A 307 0.04 0.12 19.90
N PRO A 308 -0.64 0.73 20.86
CA PRO A 308 -1.80 1.58 20.59
C PRO A 308 -1.41 2.89 19.88
N TYR A 309 -2.38 3.59 19.31
CA TYR A 309 -2.15 4.84 18.56
C TYR A 309 -1.69 6.00 19.43
N ASP A 310 -2.03 5.99 20.72
CA ASP A 310 -1.63 7.01 21.71
C ASP A 310 -0.31 6.68 22.43
N SER A 311 0.42 5.67 21.94
CA SER A 311 1.75 5.34 22.45
C SER A 311 2.69 6.55 22.33
N LYS A 312 3.50 6.76 23.38
CA LYS A 312 4.57 7.77 23.36
C LYS A 312 5.76 7.37 22.48
N SER A 313 5.84 6.11 22.09
CA SER A 313 6.85 5.60 21.18
C SER A 313 6.52 5.93 19.73
N LEU A 314 7.53 5.93 18.85
CA LEU A 314 7.30 6.02 17.42
C LEU A 314 6.36 4.88 16.96
N PRO A 315 5.42 5.15 16.06
CA PRO A 315 4.50 4.14 15.57
C PRO A 315 5.24 3.07 14.73
N PRO A 316 4.72 1.84 14.67
CA PRO A 316 5.16 0.88 13.67
C PRO A 316 4.67 1.29 12.28
N VAL A 317 5.22 0.66 11.24
CA VAL A 317 4.58 0.61 9.92
C VAL A 317 3.28 -0.17 10.06
N ARG A 318 2.17 0.39 9.58
CA ARG A 318 0.83 -0.25 9.60
C ARG A 318 0.26 -0.37 8.19
N ASN A 319 -0.69 -1.27 8.00
CA ASN A 319 -1.45 -1.29 6.75
C ASN A 319 -2.16 0.04 6.46
N GLY A 320 -2.55 0.78 7.50
CA GLY A 320 -3.13 2.13 7.37
C GLY A 320 -2.18 3.20 6.80
N ASP A 321 -0.85 2.95 6.76
CA ASP A 321 0.10 3.83 6.08
C ASP A 321 -0.12 3.86 4.56
N ALA A 322 -0.74 2.82 4.00
CA ALA A 322 -0.79 2.57 2.56
C ALA A 322 -1.48 3.68 1.77
N GLY A 323 -2.60 4.23 2.26
CA GLY A 323 -3.34 5.29 1.55
C GLY A 323 -2.52 6.57 1.40
N ASN A 324 -1.96 7.07 2.50
CA ASN A 324 -1.10 8.26 2.47
C ASN A 324 0.25 8.02 1.78
N LEU A 325 0.76 6.79 1.80
CA LEU A 325 1.94 6.45 1.01
C LEU A 325 1.61 6.46 -0.50
N ALA A 326 0.44 5.96 -0.89
CA ALA A 326 0.00 5.98 -2.28
C ALA A 326 -0.13 7.42 -2.81
N THR A 327 -0.80 8.30 -2.04
CA THR A 327 -0.92 9.72 -2.43
C THR A 327 0.45 10.41 -2.45
N SER A 328 1.35 10.11 -1.51
CA SER A 328 2.72 10.62 -1.49
C SER A 328 3.53 10.20 -2.73
N LEU A 329 3.46 8.93 -3.12
CA LEU A 329 4.11 8.41 -4.32
C LEU A 329 3.60 9.11 -5.59
N LEU A 330 2.30 9.39 -5.67
CA LEU A 330 1.69 10.18 -6.75
C LEU A 330 2.01 11.68 -6.65
N GLY A 331 2.63 12.13 -5.55
CA GLY A 331 2.93 13.52 -5.25
C GLY A 331 1.68 14.36 -5.00
N LEU A 332 0.67 13.73 -4.48
CA LEU A 332 -0.58 14.31 -4.05
C LEU A 332 -0.54 14.63 -2.55
N PRO A 333 -1.41 15.53 -2.06
CA PRO A 333 -1.50 15.84 -0.64
C PRO A 333 -1.93 14.61 0.19
N PRO A 334 -1.71 14.64 1.50
CA PRO A 334 -2.24 13.61 2.38
C PRO A 334 -3.78 13.64 2.42
N ILE A 335 -4.36 12.49 2.77
CA ILE A 335 -5.79 12.34 3.01
C ILE A 335 -6.18 13.25 4.17
N LYS A 336 -7.21 14.07 3.99
CA LYS A 336 -7.67 15.05 4.96
C LYS A 336 -8.01 14.38 6.31
N ASP A 337 -7.55 14.97 7.39
CA ASP A 337 -7.74 14.53 8.77
C ASP A 337 -7.26 13.08 9.04
N SER A 338 -6.41 12.51 8.19
CA SER A 338 -5.76 11.23 8.45
C SER A 338 -4.74 11.35 9.58
N THR A 339 -4.59 10.28 10.36
CA THR A 339 -3.67 10.24 11.51
C THR A 339 -2.51 9.26 11.29
N ILE A 340 -2.69 8.27 10.42
CA ILE A 340 -1.64 7.32 10.07
C ILE A 340 -0.95 7.83 8.81
N ASN A 341 0.36 8.08 8.92
CA ASN A 341 1.16 8.68 7.84
C ASN A 341 0.58 9.99 7.28
N GLY A 342 -0.18 10.73 8.08
CA GLY A 342 -0.82 11.98 7.66
C GLY A 342 0.17 13.11 7.34
N LYS A 343 1.44 12.95 7.72
CA LYS A 343 2.54 13.85 7.31
C LYS A 343 3.30 13.33 6.09
N GLN A 344 2.91 12.18 5.54
CA GLN A 344 3.61 11.50 4.45
C GLN A 344 5.11 11.31 4.76
N ASP A 345 5.40 10.93 6.00
CA ASP A 345 6.76 10.82 6.54
C ASP A 345 7.31 9.38 6.53
N LEU A 346 6.55 8.39 6.08
CA LEU A 346 7.06 7.07 5.75
C LEU A 346 7.84 7.14 4.43
N LYS A 347 9.17 7.14 4.52
CA LYS A 347 10.06 7.19 3.35
C LYS A 347 10.32 5.80 2.80
N VAL A 348 10.40 5.71 1.48
CA VAL A 348 10.68 4.48 0.72
C VAL A 348 11.87 4.63 -0.23
N SER A 349 12.53 5.81 -0.18
CA SER A 349 13.72 6.17 -0.98
C SER A 349 14.73 6.94 -0.14
#